data_cc15750652c6c9b50813e4c576302b8b
#
_entry.id   cc15750652c6c9b50813e4c576302b8b
#
_cell.length_a   1.000
_cell.length_b   1.000
_cell.length_c   1.000
_cell.angle_alpha   90.00
_cell.angle_beta   90.00
_cell.angle_gamma   90.00
#
_symmetry.space_group_name_H-M   'P 1'
#
loop_
_entity.id
_entity.type
_entity.pdbx_description
1 polymer ?
#
loop_
_entity_poly.entity_id
_entity_poly.type
_entity_poly.pdbx_seq_one_letter_code
_entity_poly.pdbx_strand_id
1 'polypeptide(L)'
;MRFLVVVDMQNDFIDGSLGTKEAEGIVDNVVTRIHEWPDEVIFTRDTHKKDYLLTQEGKNLPVEHCIKNTFGWQIREEVAAAGFERDHEPDVIDKPTFASKKLAKQLAALNKVSPIEEIVLVGLCTDICVVSNALMLKGFMPEVPISVDASCCAGVTPEKHLAALETMRSCQINVTNA
;
A
#
# COMPACT_ATOMS: atom_id res chain seq x y z
N MET A 1 -8.02 9.98 15.55
CA MET A 1 -6.91 10.03 14.56
C MET A 1 -7.13 8.94 13.54
N ARG A 2 -7.12 9.27 12.25
CA ARG A 2 -7.33 8.33 11.13
C ARG A 2 -6.08 8.26 10.27
N PHE A 3 -5.83 7.13 9.63
CA PHE A 3 -4.65 6.91 8.78
C PHE A 3 -5.06 6.52 7.37
N LEU A 4 -4.46 7.17 6.37
CA LEU A 4 -4.44 6.70 4.99
C LEU A 4 -3.07 6.03 4.74
N VAL A 5 -3.09 4.75 4.45
CA VAL A 5 -1.89 3.99 4.09
C VAL A 5 -1.84 3.83 2.58
N VAL A 6 -0.91 4.53 1.94
CA VAL A 6 -0.68 4.48 0.50
C VAL A 6 0.38 3.41 0.23
N VAL A 7 -0.07 2.28 -0.27
CA VAL A 7 0.74 1.06 -0.41
C VAL A 7 1.45 1.05 -1.76
N ASP A 8 2.78 1.09 -1.74
CA ASP A 8 3.69 0.79 -2.84
C ASP A 8 3.34 1.45 -4.20
N MET A 9 2.92 2.71 -4.17
CA MET A 9 2.66 3.48 -5.40
C MET A 9 3.97 3.91 -6.08
N GLN A 10 4.79 2.91 -6.46
CA GLN A 10 6.13 3.05 -7.02
C GLN A 10 6.14 2.91 -8.54
N ASN A 11 7.13 3.52 -9.20
CA ASN A 11 7.20 3.55 -10.66
C ASN A 11 7.24 2.13 -11.28
N ASP A 12 7.99 1.18 -10.67
CA ASP A 12 8.04 -0.18 -11.20
C ASP A 12 6.70 -0.91 -11.23
N PHE A 13 5.79 -0.59 -10.29
CA PHE A 13 4.45 -1.19 -10.24
C PHE A 13 3.42 -0.44 -11.09
N ILE A 14 3.67 0.81 -11.46
CA ILE A 14 2.72 1.64 -12.22
C ILE A 14 2.94 1.45 -13.72
N ASP A 15 4.12 1.81 -14.23
CA ASP A 15 4.47 1.74 -15.66
C ASP A 15 5.89 1.20 -15.91
N GLY A 16 6.60 0.74 -14.85
CA GLY A 16 7.93 0.16 -14.94
C GLY A 16 7.90 -1.35 -15.19
N SER A 17 8.86 -2.09 -14.58
CA SER A 17 9.09 -3.51 -14.87
C SER A 17 7.90 -4.43 -14.57
N LEU A 18 7.02 -4.07 -13.66
CA LEU A 18 5.79 -4.79 -13.29
C LEU A 18 4.54 -3.93 -13.50
N GLY A 19 4.63 -2.88 -14.32
CA GLY A 19 3.54 -1.96 -14.60
C GLY A 19 2.36 -2.61 -15.32
N THR A 20 1.15 -2.10 -15.04
CA THR A 20 -0.10 -2.51 -15.67
C THR A 20 -0.98 -1.29 -15.99
N LYS A 21 -1.87 -1.43 -16.97
CA LYS A 21 -2.84 -0.36 -17.29
C LYS A 21 -3.77 -0.07 -16.12
N GLU A 22 -4.11 -1.08 -15.36
CA GLU A 22 -4.94 -0.98 -14.16
C GLU A 22 -4.22 -0.15 -13.08
N ALA A 23 -2.90 -0.35 -12.92
CA ALA A 23 -2.10 0.43 -11.98
C ALA A 23 -1.95 1.89 -12.40
N GLU A 24 -1.74 2.16 -13.69
CA GLU A 24 -1.73 3.53 -14.23
C GLU A 24 -3.08 4.21 -13.99
N GLY A 25 -4.18 3.47 -14.18
CA GLY A 25 -5.56 3.99 -14.10
C GLY A 25 -5.98 4.46 -12.71
N ILE A 26 -5.30 4.05 -11.63
CA ILE A 26 -5.65 4.47 -10.27
C ILE A 26 -4.84 5.66 -9.75
N VAL A 27 -3.81 6.12 -10.46
CA VAL A 27 -2.90 7.18 -9.98
C VAL A 27 -3.67 8.43 -9.59
N ASP A 28 -4.53 8.95 -10.47
CA ASP A 28 -5.32 10.16 -10.22
C ASP A 28 -6.30 9.98 -9.05
N ASN A 29 -6.90 8.81 -8.91
CA ASN A 29 -7.78 8.49 -7.79
C ASN A 29 -7.01 8.52 -6.45
N VAL A 30 -5.80 7.93 -6.42
CA VAL A 30 -4.94 7.95 -5.23
C VAL A 30 -4.50 9.36 -4.88
N VAL A 31 -4.09 10.17 -5.87
CA VAL A 31 -3.74 11.60 -5.68
C VAL A 31 -4.91 12.36 -5.08
N THR A 32 -6.10 12.22 -5.67
CA THR A 32 -7.33 12.85 -5.16
C THR A 32 -7.62 12.41 -3.73
N ARG A 33 -7.51 11.11 -3.46
CA ARG A 33 -7.75 10.55 -2.13
C ARG A 33 -6.79 11.09 -1.07
N ILE A 34 -5.51 11.31 -1.42
CA ILE A 34 -4.52 11.92 -0.53
C ILE A 34 -4.89 13.37 -0.23
N HIS A 35 -5.25 14.17 -1.23
CA HIS A 35 -5.64 15.56 -1.02
C HIS A 35 -6.91 15.73 -0.17
N GLU A 36 -7.88 14.84 -0.34
CA GLU A 36 -9.13 14.86 0.42
C GLU A 36 -8.99 14.25 1.82
N TRP A 37 -7.88 13.57 2.13
CA TRP A 37 -7.71 12.93 3.42
C TRP A 37 -7.35 13.95 4.52
N PRO A 38 -8.15 14.06 5.60
CA PRO A 38 -7.98 15.16 6.55
C PRO A 38 -6.92 14.91 7.63
N ASP A 39 -6.51 13.66 7.81
CA ASP A 39 -5.62 13.23 8.90
C ASP A 39 -4.26 12.71 8.36
N GLU A 40 -3.63 11.78 9.04
CA GLU A 40 -2.28 11.29 8.76
C GLU A 40 -2.20 10.41 7.50
N VAL A 41 -1.14 10.61 6.71
CA VAL A 41 -0.81 9.80 5.54
C VAL A 41 0.51 9.06 5.78
N ILE A 42 0.54 7.77 5.45
CA ILE A 42 1.74 6.93 5.52
C ILE A 42 1.94 6.27 4.17
N PHE A 43 3.15 6.38 3.62
CA PHE A 43 3.56 5.64 2.43
C PHE A 43 4.30 4.36 2.81
N THR A 44 4.07 3.28 2.09
CA THR A 44 4.99 2.15 2.07
C THR A 44 5.72 2.09 0.74
N ARG A 45 6.95 1.56 0.76
CA ARG A 45 7.72 1.23 -0.44
C ARG A 45 8.24 -0.18 -0.35
N ASP A 46 7.88 -1.00 -1.32
CA ASP A 46 8.56 -2.26 -1.51
C ASP A 46 10.04 -2.02 -1.81
N THR A 47 10.93 -2.74 -1.15
CA THR A 47 12.35 -2.40 -1.18
C THR A 47 13.21 -3.65 -1.25
N HIS A 48 13.78 -3.89 -2.41
CA HIS A 48 14.69 -4.99 -2.67
C HIS A 48 16.15 -4.53 -2.77
N LYS A 49 17.06 -5.48 -2.58
CA LYS A 49 18.49 -5.31 -2.79
C LYS A 49 18.89 -5.83 -4.17
N LYS A 50 20.10 -5.52 -4.60
CA LYS A 50 20.66 -5.97 -5.89
C LYS A 50 20.76 -7.50 -6.04
N ASP A 51 20.67 -8.24 -4.94
CA ASP A 51 20.66 -9.71 -4.92
C ASP A 51 19.24 -10.31 -4.98
N TYR A 52 18.24 -9.51 -5.38
CA TYR A 52 16.83 -9.91 -5.46
C TYR A 52 16.62 -11.28 -6.13
N LEU A 53 17.25 -11.50 -7.29
CA LEU A 53 17.11 -12.76 -8.05
C LEU A 53 17.62 -14.02 -7.30
N LEU A 54 18.43 -13.84 -6.24
CA LEU A 54 18.89 -14.92 -5.39
C LEU A 54 17.92 -15.24 -4.25
N THR A 55 16.94 -14.37 -4.00
CA THR A 55 15.92 -14.56 -2.97
C THR A 55 14.87 -15.60 -3.38
N GLN A 56 14.07 -16.06 -2.42
CA GLN A 56 12.92 -16.93 -2.74
C GLN A 56 11.91 -16.22 -3.63
N GLU A 57 11.65 -14.94 -3.38
CA GLU A 57 10.74 -14.14 -4.18
C GLU A 57 11.26 -14.00 -5.62
N GLY A 58 12.52 -13.64 -5.80
CA GLY A 58 13.14 -13.51 -7.12
C GLY A 58 13.21 -14.82 -7.90
N LYS A 59 13.21 -15.97 -7.23
CA LYS A 59 13.09 -17.29 -7.90
C LYS A 59 11.68 -17.55 -8.40
N ASN A 60 10.67 -17.07 -7.70
CA ASN A 60 9.26 -17.21 -8.08
C ASN A 60 8.83 -16.16 -9.12
N LEU A 61 9.36 -14.96 -9.02
CA LEU A 61 9.13 -13.83 -9.92
C LEU A 61 10.49 -13.27 -10.39
N PRO A 62 11.10 -13.82 -11.45
CA PRO A 62 12.44 -13.44 -11.89
C PRO A 62 12.47 -12.11 -12.68
N VAL A 63 11.85 -11.08 -12.12
CA VAL A 63 11.81 -9.72 -12.65
C VAL A 63 12.29 -8.78 -11.58
N GLU A 64 13.48 -8.19 -11.76
CA GLU A 64 13.99 -7.19 -10.84
C GLU A 64 13.06 -5.97 -10.80
N HIS A 65 12.65 -5.58 -9.62
CA HIS A 65 11.80 -4.42 -9.37
C HIS A 65 12.09 -3.82 -8.01
N CYS A 66 11.75 -2.57 -7.84
CA CYS A 66 11.88 -1.83 -6.58
C CYS A 66 13.27 -2.00 -5.92
N ILE A 67 14.31 -2.10 -6.74
CA ILE A 67 15.69 -2.15 -6.22
C ILE A 67 16.03 -0.79 -5.60
N LYS A 68 16.44 -0.80 -4.35
CA LYS A 68 16.70 0.43 -3.57
C LYS A 68 17.56 1.42 -4.31
N ASN A 69 17.15 2.69 -4.31
CA ASN A 69 17.79 3.83 -4.95
C ASN A 69 17.73 3.84 -6.49
N THR A 70 16.92 3.00 -7.13
CA THR A 70 16.61 3.13 -8.56
C THR A 70 15.38 4.02 -8.77
N PHE A 71 15.17 4.45 -10.02
CA PHE A 71 13.96 5.20 -10.39
C PHE A 71 12.69 4.36 -10.16
N GLY A 72 12.72 3.08 -10.47
CA GLY A 72 11.58 2.17 -10.28
C GLY A 72 11.14 2.01 -8.83
N TRP A 73 12.10 2.13 -7.88
CA TRP A 73 11.82 2.10 -6.44
C TRP A 73 11.17 3.38 -5.90
N GLN A 74 11.31 4.51 -6.58
CA GLN A 74 10.74 5.78 -6.12
C GLN A 74 9.20 5.73 -6.19
N ILE A 75 8.56 6.40 -5.25
CA ILE A 75 7.12 6.66 -5.32
C ILE A 75 6.86 7.50 -6.57
N ARG A 76 5.77 7.24 -7.27
CA ARG A 76 5.32 8.04 -8.40
C ARG A 76 5.29 9.53 -8.01
N GLU A 77 5.84 10.38 -8.85
CA GLU A 77 6.06 11.80 -8.55
C GLU A 77 4.76 12.51 -8.12
N GLU A 78 3.67 12.32 -8.85
CA GLU A 78 2.38 12.97 -8.57
C GLU A 78 1.81 12.51 -7.22
N VAL A 79 1.98 11.23 -6.89
CA VAL A 79 1.54 10.64 -5.61
C VAL A 79 2.40 11.13 -4.45
N ALA A 80 3.70 11.22 -4.65
CA ALA A 80 4.63 11.77 -3.67
C ALA A 80 4.31 13.26 -3.41
N ALA A 81 4.16 14.06 -4.47
CA ALA A 81 3.82 15.48 -4.38
C ALA A 81 2.55 15.69 -3.56
N ALA A 82 1.47 14.96 -3.87
CA ALA A 82 0.21 15.05 -3.12
C ALA A 82 0.38 14.79 -1.60
N GLY A 83 1.30 13.91 -1.22
CA GLY A 83 1.60 13.64 0.19
C GLY A 83 2.45 14.72 0.84
N PHE A 84 3.53 15.16 0.17
CA PHE A 84 4.50 16.12 0.73
C PHE A 84 4.05 17.59 0.65
N GLU A 85 3.02 17.91 -0.11
CA GLU A 85 2.38 19.23 -0.13
C GLU A 85 1.42 19.47 1.04
N ARG A 86 1.22 18.47 1.89
CA ARG A 86 0.36 18.56 3.07
C ARG A 86 1.06 19.30 4.22
N ASP A 87 0.29 19.81 5.18
CA ASP A 87 0.80 20.50 6.38
C ASP A 87 1.71 19.61 7.26
N HIS A 88 1.50 18.27 7.17
CA HIS A 88 2.29 17.27 7.88
C HIS A 88 3.00 16.36 6.87
N GLU A 89 4.32 16.30 6.97
CA GLU A 89 5.14 15.42 6.13
C GLU A 89 4.80 13.96 6.40
N PRO A 90 4.47 13.16 5.36
CA PRO A 90 4.07 11.77 5.54
C PRO A 90 5.26 10.89 5.94
N ASP A 91 4.99 9.91 6.81
CA ASP A 91 5.95 8.83 7.07
C ASP A 91 6.12 7.96 5.83
N VAL A 92 7.37 7.64 5.47
CA VAL A 92 7.70 6.70 4.40
C VAL A 92 8.37 5.46 5.00
N ILE A 93 7.76 4.30 4.79
CA ILE A 93 8.22 3.03 5.36
C ILE A 93 8.70 2.09 4.26
N ASP A 94 10.01 1.88 4.20
CA ASP A 94 10.60 0.82 3.36
C ASP A 94 10.30 -0.56 3.97
N LYS A 95 9.80 -1.49 3.15
CA LYS A 95 9.49 -2.86 3.56
C LYS A 95 10.14 -3.88 2.62
N PRO A 96 10.78 -4.92 3.14
CA PRO A 96 11.38 -6.00 2.34
C PRO A 96 10.45 -7.20 2.17
N THR A 97 9.16 -7.05 2.45
CA THR A 97 8.15 -8.12 2.45
C THR A 97 6.80 -7.55 2.03
N PHE A 98 5.88 -8.38 1.54
CA PHE A 98 4.56 -7.94 1.06
C PHE A 98 3.81 -7.12 2.11
N ALA A 99 3.73 -7.58 3.35
CA ALA A 99 3.22 -6.77 4.45
C ALA A 99 4.35 -6.11 5.26
N SER A 100 4.12 -4.90 5.74
CA SER A 100 5.07 -4.16 6.57
C SER A 100 4.90 -4.47 8.06
N LYS A 101 5.80 -5.30 8.60
CA LYS A 101 5.87 -5.54 10.05
C LYS A 101 6.14 -4.26 10.84
N LYS A 102 6.91 -3.32 10.25
CA LYS A 102 7.22 -2.03 10.88
C LYS A 102 5.96 -1.18 11.02
N LEU A 103 5.19 -1.02 9.93
CA LEU A 103 3.91 -0.31 9.94
C LEU A 103 2.96 -0.87 11.00
N ALA A 104 2.73 -2.19 10.98
CA ALA A 104 1.81 -2.82 11.93
C ALA A 104 2.22 -2.61 13.39
N LYS A 105 3.52 -2.72 13.70
CA LYS A 105 4.04 -2.49 15.06
C LYS A 105 3.93 -1.03 15.48
N GLN A 106 4.23 -0.08 14.59
CA GLN A 106 4.14 1.35 14.88
C GLN A 106 2.69 1.76 15.18
N LEU A 107 1.74 1.39 14.31
CA LEU A 107 0.33 1.72 14.51
C LEU A 107 -0.25 0.99 15.73
N ALA A 108 0.09 -0.26 15.98
CA ALA A 108 -0.35 -0.97 17.18
C ALA A 108 0.21 -0.37 18.48
N ALA A 109 1.44 0.15 18.45
CA ALA A 109 2.00 0.87 19.60
C ALA A 109 1.31 2.22 19.82
N LEU A 110 1.06 2.95 18.75
CA LEU A 110 0.34 4.23 18.80
C LEU A 110 -1.08 4.05 19.32
N ASN A 111 -1.80 3.04 18.84
CA ASN A 111 -3.19 2.76 19.25
C ASN A 111 -3.35 2.51 20.75
N LYS A 112 -2.28 2.09 21.45
CA LYS A 112 -2.31 1.90 22.92
C LYS A 112 -2.29 3.21 23.70
N VAL A 113 -1.75 4.27 23.13
CA VAL A 113 -1.60 5.58 23.78
C VAL A 113 -2.55 6.63 23.22
N SER A 114 -2.92 6.49 21.96
CA SER A 114 -3.87 7.36 21.26
C SER A 114 -4.73 6.48 20.36
N PRO A 115 -6.02 6.24 20.70
CA PRO A 115 -6.87 5.34 19.93
C PRO A 115 -6.99 5.74 18.47
N ILE A 116 -6.77 4.78 17.59
CA ILE A 116 -6.95 4.93 16.13
C ILE A 116 -8.42 4.69 15.81
N GLU A 117 -9.04 5.65 15.13
CA GLU A 117 -10.45 5.62 14.75
C GLU A 117 -10.67 4.79 13.48
N GLU A 118 -9.73 4.88 12.53
CA GLU A 118 -9.83 4.20 11.25
C GLU A 118 -8.46 4.10 10.56
N ILE A 119 -8.26 3.03 9.79
CA ILE A 119 -7.14 2.89 8.85
C ILE A 119 -7.72 2.56 7.48
N VAL A 120 -7.44 3.40 6.48
CA VAL A 120 -7.83 3.14 5.08
C VAL A 120 -6.57 2.81 4.27
N LEU A 121 -6.63 1.74 3.47
CA LEU A 121 -5.55 1.36 2.57
C LEU A 121 -5.94 1.67 1.12
N VAL A 122 -4.97 2.15 0.36
CA VAL A 122 -5.03 2.38 -1.09
C VAL A 122 -3.71 1.93 -1.72
N GLY A 123 -3.67 1.73 -3.03
CA GLY A 123 -2.44 1.46 -3.78
C GLY A 123 -2.31 0.05 -4.36
N LEU A 124 -1.09 -0.47 -4.43
CA LEU A 124 -0.69 -1.61 -5.24
C LEU A 124 0.03 -2.71 -4.44
N CYS A 125 -0.05 -3.94 -4.87
CA CYS A 125 -1.16 -4.48 -5.67
C CYS A 125 -2.22 -5.00 -4.70
N THR A 126 -3.50 -4.89 -5.07
CA THR A 126 -4.63 -5.31 -4.22
C THR A 126 -4.46 -6.73 -3.71
N ASP A 127 -4.06 -7.64 -4.60
CA ASP A 127 -3.94 -9.09 -4.38
C ASP A 127 -2.59 -9.50 -3.75
N ILE A 128 -1.68 -8.56 -3.49
CA ILE A 128 -0.35 -8.85 -2.90
C ILE A 128 -0.11 -7.98 -1.67
N CYS A 129 0.41 -6.76 -1.87
CA CYS A 129 0.84 -5.90 -0.75
C CYS A 129 -0.34 -5.28 0.01
N VAL A 130 -1.43 -4.88 -0.68
CA VAL A 130 -2.59 -4.28 -0.02
C VAL A 130 -3.28 -5.29 0.89
N VAL A 131 -3.69 -6.46 0.37
CA VAL A 131 -4.34 -7.51 1.18
C VAL A 131 -3.44 -7.98 2.33
N SER A 132 -2.13 -8.13 2.07
CA SER A 132 -1.17 -8.56 3.10
C SER A 132 -1.05 -7.57 4.25
N ASN A 133 -0.98 -6.26 3.95
CA ASN A 133 -0.97 -5.21 4.97
C ASN A 133 -2.31 -5.12 5.71
N ALA A 134 -3.43 -5.18 4.99
CA ALA A 134 -4.76 -5.12 5.59
C ALA A 134 -4.99 -6.26 6.59
N LEU A 135 -4.65 -7.50 6.23
CA LEU A 135 -4.78 -8.66 7.11
C LEU A 135 -3.81 -8.59 8.29
N MET A 136 -2.58 -8.12 8.08
CA MET A 136 -1.61 -7.95 9.17
C MET A 136 -2.10 -6.89 10.16
N LEU A 137 -2.56 -5.73 9.69
CA LEU A 137 -3.12 -4.68 10.55
C LEU A 137 -4.33 -5.19 11.33
N LYS A 138 -5.24 -5.95 10.68
CA LYS A 138 -6.39 -6.58 11.33
C LYS A 138 -5.96 -7.56 12.43
N GLY A 139 -4.90 -8.34 12.19
CA GLY A 139 -4.34 -9.25 13.19
C GLY A 139 -3.69 -8.54 14.38
N PHE A 140 -3.05 -7.39 14.17
CA PHE A 140 -2.44 -6.60 15.25
C PHE A 140 -3.44 -5.75 16.03
N MET A 141 -4.51 -5.31 15.38
CA MET A 141 -5.50 -4.36 15.93
C MET A 141 -6.92 -4.79 15.53
N PRO A 142 -7.45 -5.91 16.08
CA PRO A 142 -8.72 -6.49 15.67
C PRO A 142 -9.92 -5.55 15.84
N GLU A 143 -9.86 -4.64 16.80
CA GLU A 143 -10.95 -3.70 17.12
C GLU A 143 -10.88 -2.39 16.32
N VAL A 144 -9.76 -2.09 15.65
CA VAL A 144 -9.65 -0.89 14.81
C VAL A 144 -10.36 -1.15 13.48
N PRO A 145 -11.28 -0.26 13.05
CA PRO A 145 -11.87 -0.32 11.73
C PRO A 145 -10.79 -0.21 10.64
N ILE A 146 -10.74 -1.20 9.76
CA ILE A 146 -9.82 -1.22 8.62
C ILE A 146 -10.65 -1.26 7.35
N SER A 147 -10.34 -0.37 6.42
CA SER A 147 -11.02 -0.23 5.14
C SER A 147 -10.02 -0.29 3.99
N VAL A 148 -10.47 -0.72 2.82
CA VAL A 148 -9.75 -0.63 1.55
C VAL A 148 -10.63 0.11 0.56
N ASP A 149 -10.11 1.17 -0.05
CA ASP A 149 -10.78 1.90 -1.12
C ASP A 149 -10.49 1.23 -2.45
N ALA A 150 -11.44 0.47 -2.98
CA ALA A 150 -11.25 -0.34 -4.16
C ALA A 150 -10.99 0.49 -5.43
N SER A 151 -11.58 1.69 -5.52
CA SER A 151 -11.35 2.60 -6.65
C SER A 151 -9.94 3.19 -6.70
N CYS A 152 -9.22 3.12 -5.58
CA CYS A 152 -7.83 3.55 -5.42
C CYS A 152 -6.85 2.36 -5.33
N CYS A 153 -7.28 1.16 -5.75
CA CYS A 153 -6.46 -0.05 -5.75
C CYS A 153 -6.52 -0.76 -7.10
N ALA A 154 -5.43 -1.40 -7.49
CA ALA A 154 -5.39 -2.28 -8.66
C ALA A 154 -4.65 -3.58 -8.31
N GLY A 155 -5.16 -4.70 -8.81
CA GLY A 155 -4.49 -6.00 -8.73
C GLY A 155 -3.60 -6.26 -9.95
N VAL A 156 -2.85 -7.36 -9.91
CA VAL A 156 -2.06 -7.81 -11.07
C VAL A 156 -2.96 -8.08 -12.28
N THR A 157 -4.20 -8.51 -12.03
CA THR A 157 -5.29 -8.58 -13.02
C THR A 157 -6.60 -8.17 -12.37
N PRO A 158 -7.63 -7.77 -13.16
CA PRO A 158 -8.97 -7.47 -12.62
C PRO A 158 -9.56 -8.62 -11.79
N GLU A 159 -9.38 -9.86 -12.22
CA GLU A 159 -9.91 -11.04 -11.50
C GLU A 159 -9.23 -11.22 -10.14
N LYS A 160 -7.90 -11.01 -10.07
CA LYS A 160 -7.15 -11.10 -8.82
C LYS A 160 -7.51 -9.95 -7.87
N HIS A 161 -7.74 -8.75 -8.41
CA HIS A 161 -8.26 -7.62 -7.64
C HIS A 161 -9.57 -7.98 -6.94
N LEU A 162 -10.55 -8.46 -7.70
CA LEU A 162 -11.86 -8.84 -7.15
C LEU A 162 -11.75 -9.97 -6.11
N ALA A 163 -10.92 -10.99 -6.37
CA ALA A 163 -10.71 -12.09 -5.45
C ALA A 163 -10.09 -11.62 -4.11
N ALA A 164 -9.14 -10.67 -4.17
CA ALA A 164 -8.54 -10.08 -2.98
C ALA A 164 -9.54 -9.24 -2.18
N LEU A 165 -10.37 -8.45 -2.83
CA LEU A 165 -11.43 -7.68 -2.19
C LEU A 165 -12.41 -8.61 -1.45
N GLU A 166 -12.80 -9.73 -2.07
CA GLU A 166 -13.70 -10.72 -1.44
C GLU A 166 -13.04 -11.39 -0.24
N THR A 167 -11.75 -11.72 -0.33
CA THR A 167 -10.97 -12.24 0.80
C THR A 167 -10.96 -11.24 1.97
N MET A 168 -10.74 -9.96 1.67
CA MET A 168 -10.75 -8.91 2.69
C MET A 168 -12.12 -8.74 3.35
N ARG A 169 -13.21 -8.79 2.58
CA ARG A 169 -14.58 -8.78 3.14
C ARG A 169 -14.81 -9.95 4.10
N SER A 170 -14.39 -11.15 3.70
CA SER A 170 -14.49 -12.35 4.55
C SER A 170 -13.71 -12.20 5.86
N CYS A 171 -12.62 -11.44 5.86
CA CYS A 171 -11.80 -11.12 7.04
C CYS A 171 -12.27 -9.87 7.80
N GLN A 172 -13.48 -9.37 7.55
CA GLN A 172 -14.06 -8.19 8.22
C GLN A 172 -13.29 -6.90 7.97
N ILE A 173 -12.68 -6.76 6.81
CA ILE A 173 -12.12 -5.51 6.32
C ILE A 173 -13.17 -4.87 5.41
N ASN A 174 -13.48 -3.59 5.65
CA ASN A 174 -14.46 -2.88 4.86
C ASN A 174 -13.90 -2.59 3.46
N VAL A 175 -14.68 -2.88 2.42
CA VAL A 175 -14.34 -2.53 1.04
C VAL A 175 -15.28 -1.46 0.56
N THR A 176 -14.75 -0.30 0.27
CA THR A 176 -15.51 0.87 -0.22
C THR A 176 -15.24 1.11 -1.70
N ASN A 177 -16.15 1.79 -2.38
CA ASN A 177 -16.01 2.22 -3.78
C ASN A 177 -15.65 1.08 -4.78
N ALA A 178 -16.23 -0.14 -4.55
CA ALA A 178 -16.01 -1.32 -5.40
C ALA A 178 -17.01 -1.41 -6.54
#